data_51d0a26ce5dd7011b58630a8c57fe6c2
#
_entry.id   51d0a26ce5dd7011b58630a8c57fe6c2
#
_cell.length_a   1.000
_cell.length_b   1.000
_cell.length_c   1.000
_cell.angle_alpha   90.00
_cell.angle_beta   90.00
_cell.angle_gamma   90.00
#
_symmetry.space_group_name_H-M   'P 1'
#
loop_
_entity.id
_entity.type
_entity.pdbx_description
1 polymer ?
#
loop_
_entity_poly.entity_id
_entity_poly.type
_entity_poly.pdbx_seq_one_letter_code
_entity_poly.pdbx_strand_id
1 'polypeptide(L)'
;MTELTTLSCVACSGDEPVATPMEVETLRLQVPGWVLLNPDGAGKLERVFDFNDFTQALEFTNSVGYLAEQENHHPSILTEWGKVTVTWWTHKIGGLHHNDFVSAAKTDQLYAWI
;
A
#
# COMPACT_ATOMS: atom_id res chain seq x y z
N MET A 1 18.34 -5.00 6.78
CA MET A 1 17.17 -5.00 5.85
C MET A 1 17.06 -3.64 5.17
N THR A 2 16.84 -3.62 3.87
CA THR A 2 16.65 -2.38 3.13
C THR A 2 15.32 -1.73 3.50
N GLU A 3 15.32 -0.42 3.74
CA GLU A 3 14.09 0.31 4.01
C GLU A 3 13.21 0.37 2.77
N LEU A 4 11.94 0.02 2.92
CA LEU A 4 10.99 -0.03 1.81
C LEU A 4 10.79 1.32 1.14
N THR A 5 10.84 2.42 1.91
CA THR A 5 10.64 3.77 1.37
C THR A 5 11.73 4.21 0.38
N THR A 6 12.89 3.55 0.39
CA THR A 6 13.98 3.86 -0.54
C THR A 6 13.89 3.08 -1.84
N LEU A 7 12.95 2.13 -1.92
CA LEU A 7 12.77 1.28 -3.09
C LEU A 7 11.70 1.84 -4.01
N SER A 8 11.73 1.41 -5.27
CA SER A 8 10.67 1.69 -6.24
C SER A 8 9.97 0.38 -6.61
N CYS A 9 8.70 0.49 -7.02
CA CYS A 9 7.99 -0.66 -7.52
C CYS A 9 8.62 -1.13 -8.83
N VAL A 10 8.77 -2.44 -8.99
CA VAL A 10 9.25 -3.03 -10.24
C VAL A 10 8.07 -3.36 -11.14
N ALA A 11 8.32 -3.42 -12.44
CA ALA A 11 7.29 -3.80 -13.39
C ALA A 11 6.79 -5.21 -13.09
N CYS A 12 5.47 -5.40 -13.12
CA CYS A 12 4.83 -6.71 -12.89
C CYS A 12 4.26 -7.20 -14.21
N SER A 13 4.80 -8.31 -14.72
CA SER A 13 4.36 -8.89 -15.99
C SER A 13 3.17 -9.83 -15.85
N GLY A 14 2.84 -10.22 -14.61
CA GLY A 14 1.80 -11.19 -14.31
C GLY A 14 2.35 -12.60 -14.09
N ASP A 15 3.65 -12.79 -14.31
CA ASP A 15 4.32 -14.09 -14.15
C ASP A 15 5.07 -14.20 -12.82
N GLU A 16 5.23 -13.10 -12.10
CA GLU A 16 5.91 -13.07 -10.81
C GLU A 16 5.11 -13.86 -9.77
N PRO A 17 5.77 -14.65 -8.94
CA PRO A 17 5.08 -15.34 -7.86
C PRO A 17 4.60 -14.36 -6.80
N VAL A 18 3.51 -14.69 -6.13
CA VAL A 18 3.09 -13.94 -4.93
C VAL A 18 4.17 -14.06 -3.85
N ALA A 19 4.24 -13.07 -2.96
CA ALA A 19 5.18 -13.10 -1.84
C ALA A 19 4.93 -14.35 -0.99
N THR A 20 6.01 -15.02 -0.60
CA THR A 20 5.93 -16.19 0.27
C THR A 20 5.49 -15.79 1.67
N PRO A 21 4.93 -16.72 2.48
CA PRO A 21 4.58 -16.40 3.87
C PRO A 21 5.75 -15.85 4.68
N MET A 22 6.96 -16.34 4.45
CA MET A 22 8.15 -15.84 5.14
C MET A 22 8.48 -14.42 4.71
N GLU A 23 8.39 -14.10 3.42
CA GLU A 23 8.60 -12.75 2.92
C GLU A 23 7.57 -11.78 3.50
N VAL A 24 6.30 -12.18 3.55
CA VAL A 24 5.23 -11.39 4.13
C VAL A 24 5.54 -11.07 5.61
N GLU A 25 5.91 -12.07 6.40
CA GLU A 25 6.24 -11.88 7.80
C GLU A 25 7.40 -10.91 8.02
N THR A 26 8.40 -10.96 7.14
CA THR A 26 9.56 -10.07 7.22
C THR A 26 9.19 -8.64 6.80
N LEU A 27 8.49 -8.49 5.67
CA LEU A 27 8.17 -7.18 5.12
C LEU A 27 7.14 -6.41 5.95
N ARG A 28 6.16 -7.11 6.53
CA ARG A 28 5.13 -6.45 7.34
C ARG A 28 5.68 -5.79 8.60
N LEU A 29 6.87 -6.16 9.04
CA LEU A 29 7.53 -5.50 10.18
C LEU A 29 7.84 -4.03 9.90
N GLN A 30 7.98 -3.66 8.63
CA GLN A 30 8.22 -2.27 8.23
C GLN A 30 6.92 -1.48 8.01
N VAL A 31 5.79 -2.17 8.00
CA VAL A 31 4.46 -1.55 7.80
C VAL A 31 3.47 -2.07 8.85
N PRO A 32 3.76 -1.85 10.14
CA PRO A 32 2.97 -2.44 11.23
C PRO A 32 1.54 -1.90 11.33
N GLY A 33 1.26 -0.73 10.76
CA GLY A 33 -0.08 -0.13 10.76
C GLY A 33 -1.04 -0.74 9.74
N TRP A 34 -0.54 -1.63 8.88
CA TRP A 34 -1.35 -2.23 7.82
C TRP A 34 -1.90 -3.58 8.24
N VAL A 35 -3.17 -3.80 7.93
CA VAL A 35 -3.85 -5.07 8.19
C VAL A 35 -3.70 -5.95 6.95
N LEU A 36 -3.32 -7.20 7.17
CA LEU A 36 -3.24 -8.18 6.10
C LEU A 36 -4.61 -8.83 5.92
N LEU A 37 -5.26 -8.59 4.78
CA LEU A 37 -6.54 -9.17 4.43
C LEU A 37 -6.33 -10.41 3.58
N ASN A 38 -7.22 -11.41 3.72
CA ASN A 38 -7.23 -12.66 2.95
C ASN A 38 -5.87 -13.34 2.88
N PRO A 39 -5.23 -13.62 4.04
CA PRO A 39 -3.86 -14.16 4.04
C PRO A 39 -3.73 -15.52 3.37
N ASP A 40 -4.82 -16.29 3.29
CA ASP A 40 -4.84 -17.63 2.67
C ASP A 40 -5.30 -17.62 1.21
N GLY A 41 -5.51 -16.42 0.66
CA GLY A 41 -5.96 -16.26 -0.73
C GLY A 41 -5.23 -15.12 -1.42
N ALA A 42 -5.97 -14.32 -2.19
CA ALA A 42 -5.43 -13.11 -2.81
C ALA A 42 -5.22 -12.05 -1.72
N GLY A 43 -4.06 -12.06 -1.08
CA GLY A 43 -3.74 -11.17 0.03
C GLY A 43 -3.77 -9.70 -0.36
N LYS A 44 -4.16 -8.85 0.59
CA LYS A 44 -4.20 -7.40 0.43
C LYS A 44 -3.68 -6.74 1.71
N LEU A 45 -3.08 -5.56 1.56
CA LEU A 45 -2.68 -4.72 2.69
C LEU A 45 -3.64 -3.53 2.75
N GLU A 46 -4.24 -3.28 3.93
CA GLU A 46 -5.19 -2.19 4.10
C GLU A 46 -4.89 -1.39 5.36
N ARG A 47 -5.00 -0.07 5.24
CA ARG A 47 -4.90 0.83 6.38
C ARG A 47 -5.92 1.96 6.27
N VAL A 48 -6.51 2.34 7.41
CA VAL A 48 -7.40 3.49 7.54
C VAL A 48 -6.61 4.64 8.16
N PHE A 49 -6.65 5.80 7.50
CA PHE A 49 -5.98 7.04 7.94
C PHE A 49 -7.04 8.05 8.40
N ASP A 50 -6.85 8.63 9.58
CA ASP A 50 -7.81 9.59 10.16
C ASP A 50 -7.39 11.02 9.87
N PHE A 51 -8.37 11.87 9.60
CA PHE A 51 -8.19 13.30 9.31
C PHE A 51 -9.25 14.13 10.03
N ASN A 52 -9.01 15.44 10.13
CA ASN A 52 -9.92 16.34 10.84
C ASN A 52 -11.16 16.71 10.03
N ASP A 53 -11.11 16.61 8.71
CA ASP A 53 -12.22 16.97 7.83
C ASP A 53 -12.10 16.29 6.46
N PHE A 54 -13.03 16.58 5.57
CA PHE A 54 -13.03 15.99 4.23
C PHE A 54 -11.93 16.59 3.33
N THR A 55 -11.64 17.87 3.49
CA THR A 55 -10.59 18.54 2.68
C THR A 55 -9.24 17.87 2.89
N GLN A 56 -8.88 17.60 4.14
CA GLN A 56 -7.63 16.89 4.44
C GLN A 56 -7.62 15.47 3.91
N ALA A 57 -8.76 14.77 4.04
CA ALA A 57 -8.90 13.41 3.49
C ALA A 57 -8.71 13.42 1.97
N LEU A 58 -9.31 14.39 1.28
CA LEU A 58 -9.19 14.52 -0.17
C LEU A 58 -7.77 14.85 -0.61
N GLU A 59 -7.08 15.73 0.11
CA GLU A 59 -5.68 16.06 -0.18
C GLU A 59 -4.78 14.84 -0.04
N PHE A 60 -4.99 14.03 1.00
CA PHE A 60 -4.24 12.79 1.18
C PHE A 60 -4.54 11.79 0.05
N THR A 61 -5.81 11.67 -0.33
CA THR A 61 -6.22 10.82 -1.46
C THR A 61 -5.46 11.21 -2.72
N ASN A 62 -5.37 12.50 -3.01
CA ASN A 62 -4.65 12.99 -4.18
C ASN A 62 -3.16 12.67 -4.11
N SER A 63 -2.55 12.80 -2.94
CA SER A 63 -1.14 12.46 -2.73
C SER A 63 -0.88 10.97 -2.97
N VAL A 64 -1.76 10.10 -2.49
CA VAL A 64 -1.66 8.66 -2.74
C VAL A 64 -1.85 8.36 -4.22
N GLY A 65 -2.76 9.07 -4.89
CA GLY A 65 -2.97 8.94 -6.33
C GLY A 65 -1.73 9.29 -7.13
N TYR A 66 -1.05 10.38 -6.79
CA TYR A 66 0.21 10.76 -7.44
C TYR A 66 1.31 9.74 -7.19
N LEU A 67 1.40 9.22 -5.97
CA LEU A 67 2.34 8.14 -5.65
C LEU A 67 2.08 6.92 -6.53
N ALA A 68 0.82 6.53 -6.67
CA ALA A 68 0.42 5.39 -7.48
C ALA A 68 0.83 5.55 -8.95
N GLU A 69 0.60 6.74 -9.51
CA GLU A 69 1.01 7.05 -10.89
C GLU A 69 2.52 7.03 -11.04
N GLN A 70 3.25 7.56 -10.08
CA GLN A 70 4.70 7.61 -10.08
C GLN A 70 5.30 6.21 -10.06
N GLU A 71 4.73 5.31 -9.27
CA GLU A 71 5.21 3.93 -9.12
C GLU A 71 4.58 2.97 -10.13
N ASN A 72 3.61 3.44 -10.92
CA ASN A 72 2.84 2.63 -11.86
C ASN A 72 2.24 1.38 -11.18
N HIS A 73 1.73 1.59 -9.97
CA HIS A 73 1.10 0.55 -9.15
C HIS A 73 -0.06 1.18 -8.41
N HIS A 74 -1.27 0.67 -8.59
CA HIS A 74 -2.49 1.39 -8.23
C HIS A 74 -3.27 0.70 -7.11
N PRO A 75 -3.64 1.45 -6.05
CA PRO A 75 -4.43 0.94 -4.93
C PRO A 75 -5.92 1.14 -5.16
N SER A 76 -6.71 0.58 -4.26
CA SER A 76 -8.07 1.04 -4.02
C SER A 76 -8.01 2.14 -2.96
N ILE A 77 -8.74 3.24 -3.15
CA ILE A 77 -8.80 4.35 -2.21
C ILE A 77 -10.27 4.68 -1.94
N LEU A 78 -10.67 4.63 -0.68
CA LEU A 78 -11.99 5.05 -0.25
C LEU A 78 -11.85 6.33 0.58
N THR A 79 -12.35 7.43 0.05
CA THR A 79 -12.29 8.73 0.72
C THR A 79 -13.63 9.03 1.38
N GLU A 80 -13.60 9.28 2.69
CA GLU A 80 -14.78 9.61 3.48
C GLU A 80 -14.50 10.87 4.29
N TRP A 81 -15.56 11.46 4.85
CA TRP A 81 -15.34 12.57 5.76
C TRP A 81 -14.50 12.11 6.94
N GLY A 82 -13.32 12.71 7.07
CA GLY A 82 -12.43 12.42 8.20
C GLY A 82 -11.64 11.12 8.11
N LYS A 83 -11.70 10.39 7.00
CA LYS A 83 -10.85 9.19 6.86
C LYS A 83 -10.63 8.78 5.42
N VAL A 84 -9.50 8.10 5.18
CA VAL A 84 -9.16 7.51 3.89
C VAL A 84 -8.73 6.06 4.13
N THR A 85 -9.35 5.14 3.43
CA THR A 85 -8.95 3.72 3.48
C THR A 85 -8.18 3.41 2.21
N VAL A 86 -6.94 2.95 2.37
CA VAL A 86 -6.07 2.59 1.24
C VAL A 86 -5.81 1.10 1.28
N THR A 87 -6.00 0.44 0.14
CA THR A 87 -5.79 -1.00 0.01
C THR A 87 -4.83 -1.25 -1.15
N TRP A 88 -3.72 -1.92 -0.86
CA TRP A 88 -2.71 -2.28 -1.86
C TRP A 88 -2.69 -3.79 -2.10
N TRP A 89 -2.69 -4.18 -3.36
CA TRP A 89 -2.45 -5.56 -3.78
C TRP A 89 -2.02 -5.54 -5.25
N THR A 90 -1.40 -6.62 -5.71
CA THR A 90 -0.92 -6.68 -7.09
C THR A 90 -1.96 -7.40 -7.95
N HIS A 91 -2.71 -6.63 -8.73
CA HIS A 91 -3.84 -7.11 -9.54
C HIS A 91 -3.45 -8.24 -10.49
N LYS A 92 -2.32 -8.10 -11.17
CA LYS A 92 -1.89 -9.05 -12.22
C LYS A 92 -1.60 -10.45 -11.69
N ILE A 93 -1.14 -10.57 -10.45
CA ILE A 93 -0.80 -11.87 -9.86
C ILE A 93 -1.83 -12.32 -8.82
N GLY A 94 -2.86 -11.51 -8.58
CA GLY A 94 -3.95 -11.87 -7.67
C GLY A 94 -3.53 -12.01 -6.21
N GLY A 95 -2.58 -11.23 -5.76
CA GLY A 95 -2.11 -11.31 -4.38
C GLY A 95 -1.01 -10.31 -4.07
N LEU A 96 -0.29 -10.54 -2.97
CA LEU A 96 0.77 -9.64 -2.54
C LEU A 96 2.07 -9.89 -3.27
N HIS A 97 2.74 -8.81 -3.61
CA HIS A 97 4.07 -8.74 -4.18
C HIS A 97 4.87 -7.76 -3.33
N HIS A 98 6.19 -7.79 -3.44
CA HIS A 98 7.08 -6.84 -2.77
C HIS A 98 6.64 -5.38 -3.00
N ASN A 99 6.15 -5.06 -4.21
CA ASN A 99 5.64 -3.74 -4.57
C ASN A 99 4.56 -3.22 -3.61
N ASP A 100 3.70 -4.10 -3.08
CA ASP A 100 2.62 -3.69 -2.18
C ASP A 100 3.17 -3.16 -0.86
N PHE A 101 4.23 -3.79 -0.36
CA PHE A 101 4.90 -3.34 0.87
C PHE A 101 5.66 -2.04 0.65
N VAL A 102 6.30 -1.86 -0.51
CA VAL A 102 6.94 -0.60 -0.90
C VAL A 102 5.91 0.52 -0.93
N SER A 103 4.78 0.29 -1.59
CA SER A 103 3.71 1.28 -1.72
C SER A 103 3.08 1.60 -0.36
N ALA A 104 2.86 0.61 0.49
CA ALA A 104 2.34 0.81 1.85
C ALA A 104 3.29 1.68 2.67
N ALA A 105 4.59 1.39 2.65
CA ALA A 105 5.58 2.17 3.38
C ALA A 105 5.63 3.62 2.90
N LYS A 106 5.57 3.85 1.59
CA LYS A 106 5.55 5.19 1.01
C LYS A 106 4.26 5.95 1.35
N THR A 107 3.13 5.24 1.41
CA THR A 107 1.86 5.82 1.84
C THR A 107 1.96 6.29 3.30
N ASP A 108 2.56 5.49 4.18
CA ASP A 108 2.80 5.88 5.57
C ASP A 108 3.65 7.14 5.66
N GLN A 109 4.66 7.25 4.81
CA GLN A 109 5.53 8.43 4.75
C GLN A 109 4.75 9.69 4.38
N LEU A 110 3.83 9.58 3.42
CA LEU A 110 2.95 10.70 3.04
C LEU A 110 2.10 11.16 4.23
N TYR A 111 1.57 10.23 4.98
CA TYR A 111 0.76 10.54 6.16
C TYR A 111 1.58 11.23 7.26
N ALA A 112 2.81 10.79 7.45
CA ALA A 112 3.71 11.36 8.46
C ALA A 112 4.10 12.82 8.15
N TRP A 113 3.97 13.24 6.91
CA TRP A 113 4.33 14.60 6.45
C TRP A 113 3.17 15.60 6.49
N ILE A 114 2.00 15.18 6.92
CA ILE A 114 0.81 16.04 7.02
C ILE A 114 0.79 16.80 8.36
#